data_0bc0b0419eb303a2d0fe04271871733f
#
_entry.id   0bc0b0419eb303a2d0fe04271871733f
#
_cell.length_a   1.000
_cell.length_b   1.000
_cell.length_c   1.000
_cell.angle_alpha   90.00
_cell.angle_beta   90.00
_cell.angle_gamma   90.00
#
_symmetry.space_group_name_H-M   'P 1'
#
loop_
_entity.id
_entity.type
_entity.pdbx_description
1 polymer ?
#
loop_
_entity_poly.entity_id
_entity_poly.type
_entity_poly.pdbx_seq_one_letter_code
_entity_poly.pdbx_strand_id
1 'polypeptide(L)'
;FNTEFWQSPQAEAFFRSVPQGKLLILDLYCDVTPGWPKFENAFFGQPWIWCIIQNFGGQVSLHGGLDIMAADLRKAFEQRGKASGNMAGIGYAMEGLCYNPVIDEFQSDMIWRTSIPDTTEWLSGFVKRRYGKDSLKAREVWGKLHQTVYQQNQNHGNILQAQPSFTYKVTKPDKTFALIWKSFLDISDEVGKEKTYQFDIVNVTRHALGLLAPLYYGKLITAYLNKDRDALKAAYEKMDELINDIDRQLATNSEFLLGAWLERAKRWGHTQDEKKQYEWNARKIISVWAFDGELNDYAAKQWSGMMRDYYGRRWRHFYKSIDKSLADGTKWD
;
A
#
# COMPACT_ATOMS: atom_id res chain seq x y z
N PHE A 1 2.33 19.57 6.89
CA PHE A 1 2.73 20.17 8.19
C PHE A 1 4.12 19.75 8.66
N ASN A 2 4.93 19.11 7.82
CA ASN A 2 6.27 18.65 8.18
C ASN A 2 7.39 19.53 7.63
N THR A 3 7.08 20.62 6.91
CA THR A 3 8.06 21.57 6.40
C THR A 3 8.38 22.63 7.44
N GLU A 4 9.53 23.30 7.29
CA GLU A 4 9.94 24.42 8.17
C GLU A 4 8.89 25.54 8.22
N PHE A 5 8.21 25.79 7.11
CA PHE A 5 7.13 26.79 7.05
C PHE A 5 6.03 26.51 8.08
N TRP A 6 5.54 25.28 8.17
CA TRP A 6 4.47 24.90 9.10
C TRP A 6 4.89 24.85 10.57
N GLN A 7 6.19 24.92 10.84
CA GLN A 7 6.76 24.98 12.19
C GLN A 7 7.18 26.40 12.58
N SER A 8 6.87 27.38 11.76
CA SER A 8 7.33 28.75 11.88
C SER A 8 6.24 29.71 12.39
N PRO A 9 6.61 30.89 12.90
CA PRO A 9 5.65 31.94 13.24
C PRO A 9 4.76 32.37 12.06
N GLN A 10 5.21 32.15 10.83
CA GLN A 10 4.42 32.43 9.63
C GLN A 10 3.20 31.52 9.51
N ALA A 11 3.32 30.24 9.89
CA ALA A 11 2.20 29.33 9.93
C ALA A 11 1.14 29.77 10.95
N GLU A 12 1.56 30.20 12.14
CA GLU A 12 0.64 30.76 13.13
C GLU A 12 -0.07 32.01 12.59
N ALA A 13 0.69 32.94 12.01
CA ALA A 13 0.12 34.15 11.40
C ALA A 13 -0.88 33.80 10.29
N PHE A 14 -0.58 32.78 9.46
CA PHE A 14 -1.49 32.29 8.44
C PHE A 14 -2.83 31.78 9.05
N PHE A 15 -2.76 30.86 10.02
CA PHE A 15 -3.97 30.31 10.64
C PHE A 15 -4.80 31.37 11.37
N ARG A 16 -4.16 32.33 12.03
CA ARG A 16 -4.83 33.41 12.77
C ARG A 16 -5.36 34.54 11.86
N SER A 17 -4.86 34.66 10.62
CA SER A 17 -5.32 35.67 9.68
C SER A 17 -6.73 35.42 9.15
N VAL A 18 -7.20 34.17 9.23
CA VAL A 18 -8.55 33.79 8.80
C VAL A 18 -9.49 33.77 10.03
N PRO A 19 -10.67 34.42 9.97
CA PRO A 19 -11.62 34.37 11.07
C PRO A 19 -11.95 32.93 11.47
N GLN A 20 -12.14 32.71 12.77
CA GLN A 20 -12.46 31.39 13.33
C GLN A 20 -13.68 30.77 12.63
N GLY A 21 -13.54 29.49 12.23
CA GLY A 21 -14.58 28.74 11.54
C GLY A 21 -14.69 28.99 10.02
N LYS A 22 -13.83 29.85 9.45
CA LYS A 22 -13.80 30.11 8.01
C LYS A 22 -12.70 29.36 7.26
N LEU A 23 -11.84 28.64 7.98
CA LEU A 23 -10.82 27.76 7.45
C LEU A 23 -11.05 26.35 8.00
N LEU A 24 -11.23 25.37 7.13
CA LEU A 24 -11.28 23.96 7.49
C LEU A 24 -9.96 23.28 7.11
N ILE A 25 -9.29 22.69 8.08
CA ILE A 25 -8.00 22.06 7.89
C ILE A 25 -8.18 20.54 7.77
N LEU A 26 -7.58 19.94 6.76
CA LEU A 26 -7.48 18.49 6.61
C LEU A 26 -6.09 18.05 7.08
N ASP A 27 -6.00 17.43 8.23
CA ASP A 27 -4.77 16.83 8.72
C ASP A 27 -4.61 15.45 8.09
N LEU A 28 -3.99 15.41 6.90
CA LEU A 28 -4.07 14.28 5.98
C LEU A 28 -3.23 13.06 6.39
N TYR A 29 -2.30 13.20 7.33
CA TYR A 29 -1.28 12.18 7.60
C TYR A 29 -1.31 11.68 9.05
N CYS A 30 -2.52 11.63 9.63
CA CYS A 30 -2.70 11.26 11.04
C CYS A 30 -2.40 9.79 11.33
N ASP A 31 -2.41 8.92 10.32
CA ASP A 31 -2.03 7.50 10.48
C ASP A 31 -0.52 7.29 10.69
N VAL A 32 0.32 8.30 10.38
CA VAL A 32 1.79 8.20 10.50
C VAL A 32 2.36 9.31 11.37
N THR A 33 2.03 10.55 11.05
CA THR A 33 2.58 11.74 11.72
C THR A 33 1.51 12.81 11.84
N PRO A 34 0.62 12.72 12.84
CA PRO A 34 -0.43 13.71 13.00
C PRO A 34 0.15 15.13 13.19
N GLY A 35 -0.46 16.08 12.51
CA GLY A 35 -0.10 17.50 12.60
C GLY A 35 -0.76 18.19 13.79
N TRP A 36 -1.98 17.79 14.14
CA TRP A 36 -2.80 18.47 15.15
C TRP A 36 -2.13 18.66 16.52
N PRO A 37 -1.29 17.73 17.05
CA PRO A 37 -0.66 17.94 18.33
C PRO A 37 0.50 18.93 18.31
N LYS A 38 0.94 19.37 17.12
CA LYS A 38 2.09 20.27 16.94
C LYS A 38 1.72 21.74 17.08
N PHE A 39 0.42 22.04 17.04
CA PHE A 39 -0.09 23.41 17.06
C PHE A 39 -0.88 23.66 18.34
N GLU A 40 -0.74 24.86 18.90
CA GLU A 40 -1.54 25.31 20.03
C GLU A 40 -3.03 25.15 19.71
N ASN A 41 -3.77 24.52 20.64
CA ASN A 41 -5.22 24.27 20.52
C ASN A 41 -5.60 23.68 19.15
N ALA A 42 -4.81 22.74 18.64
CA ALA A 42 -4.88 22.15 17.30
C ALA A 42 -5.21 23.20 16.22
N PHE A 43 -4.18 23.63 15.49
CA PHE A 43 -4.30 24.64 14.43
C PHE A 43 -4.89 25.98 14.90
N PHE A 44 -4.54 26.40 16.14
CA PHE A 44 -4.97 27.65 16.75
C PHE A 44 -6.50 27.81 16.84
N GLY A 45 -7.19 26.68 17.06
CA GLY A 45 -8.64 26.64 17.23
C GLY A 45 -9.46 26.65 15.94
N GLN A 46 -8.84 26.67 14.77
CA GLN A 46 -9.58 26.48 13.52
C GLN A 46 -10.21 25.08 13.45
N PRO A 47 -11.37 24.91 12.82
CA PRO A 47 -11.93 23.58 12.61
C PRO A 47 -11.04 22.71 11.76
N TRP A 48 -10.89 21.46 12.16
CA TRP A 48 -10.04 20.50 11.43
C TRP A 48 -10.65 19.10 11.39
N ILE A 49 -10.22 18.32 10.43
CA ILE A 49 -10.63 16.93 10.21
C ILE A 49 -9.41 16.02 10.36
N TRP A 50 -9.55 15.00 11.17
CA TRP A 50 -8.59 13.92 11.31
C TRP A 50 -8.64 13.03 10.06
N CYS A 51 -7.61 13.02 9.24
CA CYS A 51 -7.59 12.31 7.97
C CYS A 51 -6.39 11.38 7.86
N ILE A 52 -6.52 10.39 6.97
CA ILE A 52 -5.43 9.54 6.52
C ILE A 52 -5.33 9.56 5.00
N ILE A 53 -4.12 9.37 4.47
CA ILE A 53 -3.88 9.12 3.04
C ILE A 53 -3.82 7.62 2.78
N GLN A 54 -3.12 6.89 3.62
CA GLN A 54 -2.94 5.45 3.66
C GLN A 54 -2.29 4.84 2.41
N ASN A 55 -2.83 5.06 1.21
CA ASN A 55 -2.31 4.50 -0.03
C ASN A 55 -1.72 5.58 -0.94
N PHE A 56 -0.43 5.84 -0.77
CA PHE A 56 0.36 6.80 -1.55
C PHE A 56 1.75 6.20 -1.89
N GLY A 57 2.58 6.94 -2.57
CA GLY A 57 3.92 6.60 -3.06
C GLY A 57 4.56 5.30 -2.60
N GLY A 58 4.56 4.29 -3.44
CA GLY A 58 5.15 2.98 -3.15
C GLY A 58 4.34 2.10 -2.20
N GLN A 59 3.27 2.60 -1.61
CA GLN A 59 2.44 1.85 -0.67
C GLN A 59 1.58 0.82 -1.41
N VAL A 60 1.69 -0.42 -1.01
CA VAL A 60 0.81 -1.51 -1.44
C VAL A 60 0.05 -2.06 -0.25
N SER A 61 -1.10 -2.68 -0.50
CA SER A 61 -1.97 -3.20 0.55
C SER A 61 -1.31 -4.23 1.47
N LEU A 62 -1.97 -4.58 2.55
CA LEU A 62 -1.51 -5.35 3.71
C LEU A 62 -0.46 -4.62 4.53
N HIS A 63 -0.80 -3.41 4.93
CA HIS A 63 -0.07 -2.62 5.92
C HIS A 63 -1.04 -1.68 6.63
N GLY A 64 -0.59 -1.04 7.66
CA GLY A 64 -1.33 -0.01 8.38
C GLY A 64 -1.22 -0.21 9.89
N GLY A 65 -0.97 0.89 10.60
CA GLY A 65 -0.90 0.90 12.06
C GLY A 65 -2.29 0.97 12.68
N LEU A 66 -3.07 -0.11 12.64
CA LEU A 66 -4.45 -0.09 13.14
C LEU A 66 -4.54 0.39 14.59
N ASP A 67 -3.67 -0.13 15.46
CA ASP A 67 -3.63 0.26 16.88
C ASP A 67 -3.14 1.70 17.05
N ILE A 68 -2.19 2.13 16.24
CA ILE A 68 -1.65 3.50 16.26
C ILE A 68 -2.72 4.50 15.84
N MET A 69 -3.44 4.20 14.75
CA MET A 69 -4.57 5.01 14.28
C MET A 69 -5.66 5.11 15.34
N ALA A 70 -6.06 3.98 15.93
CA ALA A 70 -7.07 3.94 16.98
C ALA A 70 -6.65 4.73 18.23
N ALA A 71 -5.39 4.64 18.62
CA ALA A 71 -4.85 5.36 19.79
C ALA A 71 -4.82 6.87 19.57
N ASP A 72 -4.30 7.34 18.41
CA ASP A 72 -4.27 8.78 18.11
C ASP A 72 -5.68 9.35 17.96
N LEU A 73 -6.56 8.65 17.27
CA LEU A 73 -7.94 9.07 17.09
C LEU A 73 -8.69 9.12 18.43
N ARG A 74 -8.50 8.14 19.32
CA ARG A 74 -9.05 8.15 20.68
C ARG A 74 -8.57 9.37 21.45
N LYS A 75 -7.27 9.66 21.41
CA LYS A 75 -6.69 10.85 22.04
C LYS A 75 -7.32 12.14 21.51
N ALA A 76 -7.47 12.25 20.19
CA ALA A 76 -8.11 13.41 19.57
C ALA A 76 -9.57 13.59 20.04
N PHE A 77 -10.31 12.49 20.16
CA PHE A 77 -11.71 12.52 20.65
C PHE A 77 -11.80 12.94 22.12
N GLU A 78 -10.99 12.35 23.00
CA GLU A 78 -10.99 12.65 24.45
C GLU A 78 -10.58 14.10 24.76
N GLN A 79 -9.79 14.69 23.88
CA GLN A 79 -9.28 16.04 24.03
C GLN A 79 -10.05 17.08 23.20
N ARG A 80 -11.19 16.70 22.60
CA ARG A 80 -12.05 17.64 21.85
C ARG A 80 -12.51 18.78 22.76
N GLY A 81 -12.42 20.02 22.26
CA GLY A 81 -12.68 21.23 23.02
C GLY A 81 -11.57 21.62 24.02
N LYS A 82 -10.47 20.86 24.02
CA LYS A 82 -9.24 21.11 24.80
C LYS A 82 -8.05 21.15 23.85
N ALA A 83 -7.05 20.28 24.06
CA ALA A 83 -5.82 20.24 23.26
C ALA A 83 -6.05 19.86 21.79
N SER A 84 -7.10 19.08 21.45
CA SER A 84 -7.50 18.84 20.06
C SER A 84 -8.44 19.91 19.48
N GLY A 85 -8.68 21.00 20.22
CA GLY A 85 -9.39 22.17 19.77
C GLY A 85 -10.73 21.85 19.14
N ASN A 86 -10.96 22.40 17.96
CA ASN A 86 -12.20 22.28 17.18
C ASN A 86 -12.13 21.14 16.14
N MET A 87 -11.88 19.90 16.59
CA MET A 87 -11.97 18.73 15.73
C MET A 87 -13.42 18.57 15.21
N ALA A 88 -13.62 18.76 13.91
CA ALA A 88 -14.93 18.76 13.28
C ALA A 88 -15.35 17.38 12.75
N GLY A 89 -14.40 16.48 12.50
CA GLY A 89 -14.72 15.15 11.96
C GLY A 89 -13.52 14.26 11.66
N ILE A 90 -13.82 13.16 10.98
CA ILE A 90 -12.87 12.18 10.47
C ILE A 90 -13.00 12.14 8.95
N GLY A 91 -11.90 12.03 8.23
CA GLY A 91 -11.87 12.02 6.78
C GLY A 91 -10.89 10.99 6.21
N TYR A 92 -10.97 10.80 4.90
CA TYR A 92 -10.12 9.91 4.16
C TYR A 92 -9.74 10.56 2.82
N ALA A 93 -8.46 10.79 2.59
CA ALA A 93 -7.92 11.44 1.40
C ALA A 93 -6.99 10.48 0.64
N MET A 94 -7.55 9.41 0.13
CA MET A 94 -6.84 8.37 -0.60
C MET A 94 -6.28 8.90 -1.93
N GLU A 95 -4.98 8.73 -2.16
CA GLU A 95 -4.32 9.14 -3.40
C GLU A 95 -4.43 8.09 -4.52
N GLY A 96 -4.66 6.85 -4.20
CA GLY A 96 -4.70 5.78 -5.18
C GLY A 96 -5.71 4.71 -4.84
N LEU A 97 -5.81 3.72 -5.74
CA LEU A 97 -6.64 2.56 -5.49
C LEU A 97 -6.05 1.72 -4.36
N CYS A 98 -6.84 1.49 -3.34
CA CYS A 98 -6.44 0.74 -2.16
C CYS A 98 -7.03 -0.67 -2.17
N TYR A 99 -6.23 -1.65 -1.77
CA TYR A 99 -6.66 -3.03 -1.52
C TYR A 99 -6.50 -3.38 -0.05
N ASN A 100 -6.86 -2.45 0.83
CA ASN A 100 -6.71 -2.60 2.26
C ASN A 100 -8.05 -2.49 2.99
N PRO A 101 -8.94 -3.49 2.83
CA PRO A 101 -10.29 -3.42 3.36
C PRO A 101 -10.37 -3.22 4.87
N VAL A 102 -9.37 -3.65 5.63
CA VAL A 102 -9.33 -3.45 7.10
C VAL A 102 -9.25 -1.97 7.43
N ILE A 103 -8.27 -1.29 6.85
CA ILE A 103 -8.06 0.15 7.14
C ILE A 103 -9.19 0.99 6.54
N ASP A 104 -9.64 0.64 5.34
CA ASP A 104 -10.74 1.35 4.66
C ASP A 104 -12.05 1.24 5.47
N GLU A 105 -12.39 0.03 5.96
CA GLU A 105 -13.60 -0.16 6.75
C GLU A 105 -13.46 0.44 8.16
N PHE A 106 -12.28 0.31 8.79
CA PHE A 106 -12.03 0.94 10.10
C PHE A 106 -12.24 2.45 10.01
N GLN A 107 -11.57 3.11 9.06
CA GLN A 107 -11.69 4.56 8.88
C GLN A 107 -13.13 4.99 8.62
N SER A 108 -13.83 4.28 7.74
CA SER A 108 -15.22 4.58 7.39
C SER A 108 -16.19 4.37 8.58
N ASP A 109 -15.95 3.33 9.39
CA ASP A 109 -16.78 3.05 10.58
C ASP A 109 -16.58 4.12 11.68
N MET A 110 -15.32 4.59 11.87
CA MET A 110 -15.02 5.60 12.89
C MET A 110 -15.73 6.94 12.65
N ILE A 111 -16.07 7.28 11.41
CA ILE A 111 -16.82 8.51 11.09
C ILE A 111 -18.19 8.55 11.81
N TRP A 112 -18.80 7.40 12.03
CA TRP A 112 -20.14 7.26 12.60
C TRP A 112 -20.14 6.97 14.11
N ARG A 113 -18.97 6.86 14.73
CA ARG A 113 -18.85 6.50 16.14
C ARG A 113 -18.63 7.70 17.04
N THR A 114 -19.09 7.59 18.27
CA THR A 114 -18.85 8.56 19.35
C THR A 114 -17.67 8.17 20.24
N SER A 115 -17.17 6.93 20.09
CA SER A 115 -16.01 6.42 20.81
C SER A 115 -15.24 5.44 19.93
N ILE A 116 -13.94 5.33 20.17
CA ILE A 116 -13.05 4.45 19.41
C ILE A 116 -12.98 3.09 20.12
N PRO A 117 -13.39 1.99 19.46
CA PRO A 117 -13.42 0.66 20.07
C PRO A 117 -12.01 0.09 20.30
N ASP A 118 -11.95 -1.01 21.05
CA ASP A 118 -10.79 -1.89 21.04
C ASP A 118 -10.62 -2.47 19.62
N THR A 119 -9.38 -2.46 19.12
CA THR A 119 -9.08 -2.87 17.73
C THR A 119 -9.23 -4.36 17.52
N THR A 120 -8.98 -5.20 18.54
CA THR A 120 -9.15 -6.65 18.46
C THR A 120 -10.62 -7.01 18.39
N GLU A 121 -11.46 -6.38 19.23
CA GLU A 121 -12.91 -6.55 19.22
C GLU A 121 -13.50 -6.09 17.88
N TRP A 122 -13.09 -4.89 17.43
CA TRP A 122 -13.53 -4.34 16.14
C TRP A 122 -13.17 -5.28 14.98
N LEU A 123 -11.93 -5.79 14.95
CA LEU A 123 -11.45 -6.72 13.91
C LEU A 123 -12.24 -8.03 13.92
N SER A 124 -12.56 -8.54 15.09
CA SER A 124 -13.43 -9.74 15.22
C SER A 124 -14.81 -9.52 14.57
N GLY A 125 -15.40 -8.34 14.80
CA GLY A 125 -16.65 -7.92 14.15
C GLY A 125 -16.50 -7.72 12.64
N PHE A 126 -15.39 -7.13 12.19
CA PHE A 126 -15.05 -6.99 10.77
C PHE A 126 -15.03 -8.34 10.06
N VAL A 127 -14.32 -9.34 10.60
CA VAL A 127 -14.22 -10.68 10.01
C VAL A 127 -15.58 -11.34 9.86
N LYS A 128 -16.43 -11.22 10.88
CA LYS A 128 -17.80 -11.74 10.85
C LYS A 128 -18.63 -11.08 9.74
N ARG A 129 -18.59 -9.76 9.61
CA ARG A 129 -19.29 -9.03 8.52
C ARG A 129 -18.76 -9.41 7.16
N ARG A 130 -17.44 -9.49 7.05
CA ARG A 130 -16.73 -9.75 5.79
C ARG A 130 -17.05 -11.11 5.19
N TYR A 131 -17.17 -12.14 6.02
CA TYR A 131 -17.46 -13.52 5.56
C TYR A 131 -18.90 -13.96 5.79
N GLY A 132 -19.75 -13.05 6.32
CA GLY A 132 -21.15 -13.35 6.53
C GLY A 132 -21.43 -14.40 7.60
N LYS A 133 -20.41 -14.86 8.34
CA LYS A 133 -20.54 -15.86 9.41
C LYS A 133 -19.46 -15.69 10.47
N ASP A 134 -19.71 -16.29 11.64
CA ASP A 134 -18.79 -16.26 12.76
C ASP A 134 -17.87 -17.50 12.71
N SER A 135 -16.66 -17.33 12.16
CA SER A 135 -15.63 -18.37 12.11
C SER A 135 -14.50 -18.02 13.08
N LEU A 136 -14.29 -18.88 14.07
CA LEU A 136 -13.19 -18.72 15.03
C LEU A 136 -11.83 -18.75 14.33
N LYS A 137 -11.64 -19.72 13.42
CA LYS A 137 -10.37 -19.83 12.66
C LYS A 137 -10.10 -18.59 11.82
N ALA A 138 -11.12 -18.03 11.16
CA ALA A 138 -10.94 -16.81 10.40
C ALA A 138 -10.55 -15.63 11.32
N ARG A 139 -11.16 -15.47 12.48
CA ARG A 139 -10.77 -14.46 13.47
C ARG A 139 -9.32 -14.63 13.95
N GLU A 140 -8.89 -15.87 14.21
CA GLU A 140 -7.51 -16.16 14.61
C GLU A 140 -6.50 -15.78 13.52
N VAL A 141 -6.79 -16.07 12.26
CA VAL A 141 -5.90 -15.73 11.14
C VAL A 141 -5.80 -14.21 10.96
N TRP A 142 -6.93 -13.50 11.02
CA TRP A 142 -6.95 -12.04 10.97
C TRP A 142 -6.25 -11.41 12.19
N GLY A 143 -6.38 -12.03 13.36
CA GLY A 143 -5.60 -11.63 14.54
C GLY A 143 -4.09 -11.73 14.33
N LYS A 144 -3.61 -12.76 13.63
CA LYS A 144 -2.19 -12.87 13.25
C LYS A 144 -1.77 -11.78 12.26
N LEU A 145 -2.63 -11.41 11.29
CA LEU A 145 -2.37 -10.27 10.40
C LEU A 145 -2.34 -8.96 11.19
N HIS A 146 -3.24 -8.78 12.16
CA HIS A 146 -3.23 -7.62 13.04
C HIS A 146 -1.90 -7.48 13.78
N GLN A 147 -1.39 -8.57 14.33
CA GLN A 147 -0.12 -8.60 15.08
C GLN A 147 1.13 -8.47 14.21
N THR A 148 1.01 -8.46 12.90
CA THR A 148 2.12 -8.39 11.94
C THR A 148 1.99 -7.19 11.02
N VAL A 149 1.32 -7.31 9.89
CA VAL A 149 1.26 -6.28 8.85
C VAL A 149 0.45 -5.05 9.26
N TYR A 150 -0.52 -5.18 10.15
CA TYR A 150 -1.33 -4.07 10.65
C TYR A 150 -0.78 -3.38 11.91
N GLN A 151 0.44 -3.70 12.31
CA GLN A 151 1.23 -2.96 13.30
C GLN A 151 2.16 -1.92 12.68
N GLN A 152 2.25 -1.87 11.35
CA GLN A 152 3.17 -1.00 10.63
C GLN A 152 2.40 0.09 9.88
N ASN A 153 2.78 1.35 10.10
CA ASN A 153 2.15 2.49 9.45
C ASN A 153 2.49 2.61 7.97
N GLN A 154 3.64 2.08 7.55
CA GLN A 154 4.11 2.19 6.17
C GLN A 154 4.64 0.86 5.66
N ASN A 155 4.39 0.63 4.38
CA ASN A 155 5.00 -0.44 3.60
C ASN A 155 5.73 0.18 2.41
N HIS A 156 7.04 0.05 2.36
CA HIS A 156 7.90 0.66 1.35
C HIS A 156 7.85 -0.05 -0.03
N GLY A 157 6.77 -0.75 -0.31
CA GLY A 157 6.61 -1.46 -1.57
C GLY A 157 7.44 -2.73 -1.68
N ASN A 158 7.42 -3.35 -2.85
CA ASN A 158 8.15 -4.57 -3.13
C ASN A 158 9.26 -4.28 -4.16
N ILE A 159 10.41 -4.91 -3.97
CA ILE A 159 11.56 -4.78 -4.87
C ILE A 159 11.21 -5.11 -6.34
N LEU A 160 10.21 -5.95 -6.57
CA LEU A 160 9.76 -6.31 -7.92
C LEU A 160 9.19 -5.13 -8.72
N GLN A 161 8.60 -4.14 -8.03
CA GLN A 161 8.00 -2.95 -8.63
C GLN A 161 9.00 -1.81 -8.78
N ALA A 162 10.11 -1.89 -8.07
CA ALA A 162 11.14 -0.86 -8.10
C ALA A 162 11.96 -0.90 -9.41
N GLN A 163 12.66 0.18 -9.70
CA GLN A 163 13.67 0.22 -10.78
C GLN A 163 14.80 -0.75 -10.43
N PRO A 164 15.17 -1.73 -11.27
CA PRO A 164 16.29 -2.62 -10.97
C PRO A 164 17.59 -1.86 -10.69
N SER A 165 18.25 -2.22 -9.61
CA SER A 165 19.47 -1.56 -9.12
C SER A 165 20.30 -2.53 -8.29
N PHE A 166 21.60 -2.23 -8.05
CA PHE A 166 22.45 -2.97 -7.10
C PHE A 166 22.31 -2.50 -5.64
N THR A 167 21.47 -1.49 -5.37
CA THR A 167 21.47 -0.77 -4.09
C THR A 167 20.43 -1.27 -3.09
N TYR A 168 19.57 -2.22 -3.48
CA TYR A 168 18.52 -2.68 -2.58
C TYR A 168 19.07 -3.52 -1.43
N LYS A 169 18.52 -3.29 -0.25
CA LYS A 169 18.85 -4.08 0.92
C LYS A 169 18.30 -5.50 0.78
N VAL A 170 19.19 -6.47 0.92
CA VAL A 170 18.79 -7.88 0.98
C VAL A 170 18.27 -8.18 2.38
N THR A 171 17.04 -8.65 2.45
CA THR A 171 16.41 -9.09 3.70
C THR A 171 16.11 -10.57 3.64
N LYS A 172 16.19 -11.26 4.79
CA LYS A 172 15.75 -12.66 4.86
C LYS A 172 14.22 -12.71 4.80
N PRO A 173 13.63 -13.70 4.09
CA PRO A 173 12.19 -13.89 4.10
C PRO A 173 11.66 -14.09 5.52
N ASP A 174 10.55 -13.43 5.83
CA ASP A 174 9.83 -13.66 7.08
C ASP A 174 9.04 -14.97 6.99
N LYS A 175 9.51 -15.99 7.70
CA LYS A 175 8.84 -17.30 7.77
C LYS A 175 7.51 -17.22 8.51
N THR A 176 7.32 -16.25 9.39
CA THR A 176 6.08 -16.05 10.14
C THR A 176 4.92 -15.78 9.20
N PHE A 177 5.15 -14.93 8.19
CA PHE A 177 4.09 -14.63 7.21
C PHE A 177 3.71 -15.85 6.36
N ALA A 178 4.64 -16.75 6.06
CA ALA A 178 4.33 -18.00 5.36
C ALA A 178 3.36 -18.89 6.16
N LEU A 179 3.46 -18.92 7.49
CA LEU A 179 2.52 -19.62 8.37
C LEU A 179 1.14 -18.94 8.38
N ILE A 180 1.10 -17.62 8.35
CA ILE A 180 -0.16 -16.86 8.24
C ILE A 180 -0.84 -17.17 6.92
N TRP A 181 -0.12 -17.12 5.81
CA TRP A 181 -0.62 -17.48 4.50
C TRP A 181 -1.19 -18.91 4.46
N LYS A 182 -0.47 -19.89 5.02
CA LYS A 182 -0.98 -21.25 5.15
C LYS A 182 -2.28 -21.30 5.95
N SER A 183 -2.35 -20.59 7.08
CA SER A 183 -3.58 -20.51 7.87
C SER A 183 -4.75 -19.89 7.08
N PHE A 184 -4.48 -18.96 6.16
CA PHE A 184 -5.49 -18.43 5.24
C PHE A 184 -6.00 -19.50 4.25
N LEU A 185 -5.13 -20.37 3.76
CA LEU A 185 -5.55 -21.50 2.93
C LEU A 185 -6.41 -22.49 3.71
N ASP A 186 -6.06 -22.77 4.98
CA ASP A 186 -6.76 -23.74 5.84
C ASP A 186 -8.19 -23.30 6.19
N ILE A 187 -8.54 -22.01 6.12
CA ILE A 187 -9.93 -21.56 6.36
C ILE A 187 -10.82 -21.65 5.11
N SER A 188 -10.28 -22.06 3.96
CA SER A 188 -11.03 -22.15 2.69
C SER A 188 -12.25 -23.07 2.78
N ASP A 189 -12.17 -24.13 3.58
CA ASP A 189 -13.31 -25.05 3.80
C ASP A 189 -14.52 -24.35 4.44
N GLU A 190 -14.28 -23.32 5.23
CA GLU A 190 -15.33 -22.57 5.92
C GLU A 190 -15.84 -21.38 5.11
N VAL A 191 -14.93 -20.62 4.47
CA VAL A 191 -15.25 -19.31 3.86
C VAL A 191 -14.90 -19.22 2.37
N GLY A 192 -14.39 -20.28 1.75
CA GLY A 192 -13.85 -20.26 0.39
C GLY A 192 -14.83 -19.84 -0.71
N LYS A 193 -16.14 -19.98 -0.48
CA LYS A 193 -17.19 -19.56 -1.42
C LYS A 193 -17.47 -18.05 -1.39
N GLU A 194 -17.02 -17.36 -0.33
CA GLU A 194 -17.26 -15.94 -0.16
C GLU A 194 -16.36 -15.13 -1.09
N LYS A 195 -16.94 -14.21 -1.85
CA LYS A 195 -16.19 -13.35 -2.78
C LYS A 195 -15.13 -12.51 -2.06
N THR A 196 -15.42 -12.10 -0.84
CA THR A 196 -14.49 -11.36 0.01
C THR A 196 -13.29 -12.21 0.42
N TYR A 197 -13.49 -13.50 0.73
CA TYR A 197 -12.39 -14.42 0.96
C TYR A 197 -11.55 -14.63 -0.31
N GLN A 198 -12.20 -14.79 -1.47
CA GLN A 198 -11.48 -14.95 -2.74
C GLN A 198 -10.61 -13.72 -3.07
N PHE A 199 -11.06 -12.53 -2.72
CA PHE A 199 -10.22 -11.33 -2.78
C PHE A 199 -9.07 -11.40 -1.76
N ASP A 200 -9.37 -11.73 -0.50
CA ASP A 200 -8.38 -11.72 0.58
C ASP A 200 -7.27 -12.74 0.34
N ILE A 201 -7.59 -13.96 -0.10
CA ILE A 201 -6.58 -14.97 -0.37
C ILE A 201 -5.64 -14.58 -1.51
N VAL A 202 -6.15 -13.91 -2.55
CA VAL A 202 -5.31 -13.34 -3.63
C VAL A 202 -4.39 -12.27 -3.07
N ASN A 203 -4.91 -11.37 -2.25
CA ASN A 203 -4.14 -10.28 -1.66
C ASN A 203 -3.05 -10.77 -0.69
N VAL A 204 -3.38 -11.74 0.17
CA VAL A 204 -2.44 -12.36 1.12
C VAL A 204 -1.38 -13.18 0.37
N THR A 205 -1.77 -13.95 -0.66
CA THR A 205 -0.83 -14.74 -1.48
C THR A 205 0.15 -13.85 -2.23
N ARG A 206 -0.33 -12.77 -2.84
CA ARG A 206 0.50 -11.77 -3.49
C ARG A 206 1.56 -11.20 -2.54
N HIS A 207 1.16 -10.89 -1.31
CA HIS A 207 2.08 -10.39 -0.29
C HIS A 207 3.11 -11.45 0.11
N ALA A 208 2.66 -12.68 0.38
CA ALA A 208 3.52 -13.81 0.74
C ALA A 208 4.59 -14.09 -0.35
N LEU A 209 4.18 -14.15 -1.61
CA LEU A 209 5.09 -14.34 -2.74
C LEU A 209 6.06 -13.17 -2.87
N GLY A 210 5.58 -11.94 -2.71
CA GLY A 210 6.41 -10.74 -2.75
C GLY A 210 7.55 -10.73 -1.75
N LEU A 211 7.38 -11.35 -0.58
CA LEU A 211 8.43 -11.48 0.44
C LEU A 211 9.60 -12.39 0.01
N LEU A 212 9.47 -13.15 -1.07
CA LEU A 212 10.57 -13.95 -1.63
C LEU A 212 11.49 -13.13 -2.54
N ALA A 213 11.05 -11.99 -3.04
CA ALA A 213 11.80 -11.18 -3.99
C ALA A 213 13.20 -10.75 -3.48
N PRO A 214 13.37 -10.27 -2.23
CA PRO A 214 14.69 -9.93 -1.71
C PRO A 214 15.66 -11.11 -1.65
N LEU A 215 15.16 -12.33 -1.46
CA LEU A 215 15.98 -13.55 -1.47
C LEU A 215 16.55 -13.82 -2.87
N TYR A 216 15.71 -13.78 -3.90
CA TYR A 216 16.16 -14.05 -5.26
C TYR A 216 17.03 -12.90 -5.80
N TYR A 217 16.68 -11.67 -5.46
CA TYR A 217 17.52 -10.52 -5.73
C TYR A 217 18.91 -10.66 -5.10
N GLY A 218 19.00 -11.03 -3.82
CA GLY A 218 20.28 -11.26 -3.14
C GLY A 218 21.14 -12.31 -3.83
N LYS A 219 20.53 -13.43 -4.26
CA LYS A 219 21.24 -14.47 -5.03
C LYS A 219 21.74 -13.94 -6.38
N LEU A 220 20.93 -13.17 -7.09
CA LEU A 220 21.27 -12.56 -8.37
C LEU A 220 22.45 -11.61 -8.23
N ILE A 221 22.44 -10.72 -7.25
CA ILE A 221 23.54 -9.77 -7.01
C ILE A 221 24.81 -10.50 -6.57
N THR A 222 24.70 -11.48 -5.68
CA THR A 222 25.87 -12.30 -5.24
C THR A 222 26.52 -13.03 -6.41
N ALA A 223 25.72 -13.64 -7.28
CA ALA A 223 26.23 -14.34 -8.46
C ALA A 223 26.95 -13.38 -9.43
N TYR A 224 26.38 -12.18 -9.65
CA TYR A 224 27.02 -11.15 -10.46
C TYR A 224 28.39 -10.72 -9.88
N LEU A 225 28.44 -10.41 -8.57
CA LEU A 225 29.68 -9.99 -7.91
C LEU A 225 30.77 -11.08 -7.94
N ASN A 226 30.37 -12.35 -7.87
CA ASN A 226 31.26 -13.49 -7.97
C ASN A 226 31.63 -13.86 -9.44
N LYS A 227 31.07 -13.15 -10.42
CA LYS A 227 31.23 -13.43 -11.86
C LYS A 227 30.77 -14.85 -12.26
N ASP A 228 29.80 -15.39 -11.53
CA ASP A 228 29.24 -16.72 -11.76
C ASP A 228 27.96 -16.58 -12.63
N ARG A 229 28.13 -16.76 -13.94
CA ARG A 229 27.06 -16.61 -14.92
C ARG A 229 25.98 -17.70 -14.81
N ASP A 230 26.35 -18.91 -14.42
CA ASP A 230 25.36 -19.99 -14.26
C ASP A 230 24.48 -19.74 -13.03
N ALA A 231 25.09 -19.36 -11.90
CA ALA A 231 24.33 -18.95 -10.72
C ALA A 231 23.49 -17.70 -10.98
N LEU A 232 24.00 -16.73 -11.77
CA LEU A 232 23.26 -15.53 -12.16
C LEU A 232 22.00 -15.89 -12.95
N LYS A 233 22.13 -16.77 -13.95
CA LYS A 233 21.02 -17.27 -14.75
C LYS A 233 19.98 -18.00 -13.88
N ALA A 234 20.43 -18.93 -13.03
CA ALA A 234 19.54 -19.67 -12.15
C ALA A 234 18.78 -18.77 -11.17
N ALA A 235 19.43 -17.75 -10.62
CA ALA A 235 18.80 -16.78 -9.72
C ALA A 235 17.76 -15.91 -10.46
N TYR A 236 18.07 -15.48 -11.69
CA TYR A 236 17.15 -14.74 -12.53
C TYR A 236 15.92 -15.57 -12.93
N GLU A 237 16.11 -16.82 -13.34
CA GLU A 237 15.01 -17.73 -13.70
C GLU A 237 14.02 -17.89 -12.54
N LYS A 238 14.50 -17.98 -11.30
CA LYS A 238 13.65 -18.01 -10.10
C LYS A 238 12.92 -16.69 -9.85
N MET A 239 13.55 -15.57 -10.13
CA MET A 239 12.91 -14.25 -10.00
C MET A 239 11.85 -14.03 -11.10
N ASP A 240 12.13 -14.43 -12.34
CA ASP A 240 11.15 -14.34 -13.44
C ASP A 240 9.96 -15.30 -13.21
N GLU A 241 10.22 -16.50 -12.70
CA GLU A 241 9.17 -17.45 -12.28
C GLU A 241 8.28 -16.82 -11.20
N LEU A 242 8.87 -16.22 -10.16
CA LEU A 242 8.14 -15.53 -9.08
C LEU A 242 7.24 -14.41 -9.64
N ILE A 243 7.76 -13.57 -10.53
CA ILE A 243 6.99 -12.49 -11.17
C ILE A 243 5.79 -13.06 -11.94
N ASN A 244 6.02 -14.13 -12.70
CA ASN A 244 4.97 -14.78 -13.49
C ASN A 244 3.94 -15.48 -12.60
N ASP A 245 4.34 -16.07 -11.46
CA ASP A 245 3.45 -16.68 -10.49
C ASP A 245 2.54 -15.64 -9.81
N ILE A 246 3.12 -14.50 -9.43
CA ILE A 246 2.34 -13.39 -8.89
C ILE A 246 1.34 -12.88 -9.94
N ASP A 247 1.76 -12.71 -11.19
CA ASP A 247 0.87 -12.27 -12.27
C ASP A 247 -0.30 -13.23 -12.50
N ARG A 248 -0.02 -14.55 -12.53
CA ARG A 248 -1.05 -15.60 -12.65
C ARG A 248 -2.00 -15.62 -11.47
N GLN A 249 -1.47 -15.49 -10.25
CA GLN A 249 -2.29 -15.44 -9.04
C GLN A 249 -3.23 -14.23 -9.04
N LEU A 250 -2.74 -13.05 -9.40
CA LEU A 250 -3.53 -11.85 -9.52
C LEU A 250 -4.62 -11.96 -10.60
N ALA A 251 -4.37 -12.71 -11.68
CA ALA A 251 -5.33 -12.93 -12.74
C ALA A 251 -6.58 -13.71 -12.30
N THR A 252 -6.55 -14.38 -11.16
CA THR A 252 -7.68 -15.16 -10.64
C THR A 252 -8.80 -14.31 -10.03
N ASN A 253 -8.60 -13.00 -9.85
CA ASN A 253 -9.60 -12.10 -9.30
C ASN A 253 -9.67 -10.79 -10.09
N SER A 254 -10.88 -10.39 -10.49
CA SER A 254 -11.13 -9.22 -11.36
C SER A 254 -10.62 -7.90 -10.79
N GLU A 255 -10.52 -7.78 -9.47
CA GLU A 255 -10.07 -6.54 -8.82
C GLU A 255 -8.56 -6.29 -9.00
N PHE A 256 -7.80 -7.30 -9.41
CA PHE A 256 -6.36 -7.22 -9.63
C PHE A 256 -5.97 -7.25 -11.11
N LEU A 257 -6.85 -6.82 -12.01
CA LEU A 257 -6.61 -6.84 -13.46
C LEU A 257 -6.30 -5.44 -14.01
N LEU A 258 -5.13 -5.27 -14.62
CA LEU A 258 -4.81 -4.05 -15.39
C LEU A 258 -5.86 -3.77 -16.47
N GLY A 259 -6.31 -4.82 -17.16
CA GLY A 259 -7.33 -4.69 -18.21
C GLY A 259 -8.63 -4.08 -17.70
N ALA A 260 -9.08 -4.46 -16.51
CA ALA A 260 -10.30 -3.91 -15.90
C ALA A 260 -10.17 -2.39 -15.64
N TRP A 261 -9.02 -1.94 -15.15
CA TRP A 261 -8.71 -0.52 -14.96
C TRP A 261 -8.77 0.26 -16.28
N LEU A 262 -8.11 -0.25 -17.31
CA LEU A 262 -8.04 0.40 -18.63
C LEU A 262 -9.41 0.46 -19.30
N GLU A 263 -10.19 -0.63 -19.24
CA GLU A 263 -11.55 -0.65 -19.80
C GLU A 263 -12.49 0.31 -19.08
N ARG A 264 -12.40 0.44 -17.75
CA ARG A 264 -13.16 1.43 -16.99
C ARG A 264 -12.83 2.86 -17.45
N ALA A 265 -11.56 3.17 -17.67
CA ALA A 265 -11.14 4.48 -18.17
C ALA A 265 -11.67 4.77 -19.57
N LYS A 266 -11.56 3.80 -20.50
CA LYS A 266 -12.05 3.95 -21.89
C LYS A 266 -13.57 4.19 -21.98
N ARG A 267 -14.35 3.70 -21.02
CA ARG A 267 -15.82 3.91 -21.01
C ARG A 267 -16.22 5.38 -20.89
N TRP A 268 -15.34 6.27 -20.42
CA TRP A 268 -15.59 7.71 -20.37
C TRP A 268 -15.50 8.38 -21.74
N GLY A 269 -14.85 7.76 -22.73
CA GLY A 269 -14.72 8.29 -24.07
C GLY A 269 -15.91 7.95 -24.97
N HIS A 270 -16.41 8.93 -25.71
CA HIS A 270 -17.47 8.75 -26.71
C HIS A 270 -16.89 8.43 -28.09
N THR A 271 -15.76 9.02 -28.46
CA THR A 271 -15.02 8.78 -29.71
C THR A 271 -13.84 7.82 -29.50
N GLN A 272 -13.29 7.28 -30.61
CA GLN A 272 -12.09 6.43 -30.52
C GLN A 272 -10.85 7.19 -30.00
N ASP A 273 -10.73 8.47 -30.34
CA ASP A 273 -9.59 9.28 -29.91
C ASP A 273 -9.72 9.64 -28.43
N GLU A 274 -10.92 9.94 -27.93
CA GLU A 274 -11.16 10.09 -26.49
C GLU A 274 -10.83 8.80 -25.73
N LYS A 275 -11.26 7.63 -26.22
CA LYS A 275 -10.93 6.34 -25.59
C LYS A 275 -9.43 6.10 -25.52
N LYS A 276 -8.68 6.43 -26.58
CA LYS A 276 -7.21 6.35 -26.57
C LYS A 276 -6.61 7.32 -25.54
N GLN A 277 -7.14 8.53 -25.46
CA GLN A 277 -6.67 9.54 -24.51
C GLN A 277 -6.92 9.10 -23.06
N TYR A 278 -8.11 8.57 -22.75
CA TYR A 278 -8.42 8.04 -21.41
C TYR A 278 -7.57 6.82 -21.07
N GLU A 279 -7.33 5.91 -22.00
CA GLU A 279 -6.43 4.78 -21.81
C GLU A 279 -5.00 5.27 -21.54
N TRP A 280 -4.50 6.24 -22.30
CA TRP A 280 -3.17 6.80 -22.11
C TRP A 280 -3.04 7.43 -20.71
N ASN A 281 -4.02 8.22 -20.29
CA ASN A 281 -4.04 8.81 -18.94
C ASN A 281 -4.07 7.73 -17.86
N ALA A 282 -4.90 6.70 -18.03
CA ALA A 282 -5.00 5.60 -17.08
C ALA A 282 -3.68 4.81 -16.94
N ARG A 283 -2.97 4.60 -18.05
CA ARG A 283 -1.63 3.99 -18.03
C ARG A 283 -0.60 4.91 -17.36
N LYS A 284 -0.66 6.21 -17.67
CA LYS A 284 0.28 7.19 -17.13
C LYS A 284 0.20 7.28 -15.61
N ILE A 285 -0.99 7.35 -15.04
CA ILE A 285 -1.19 7.52 -13.61
C ILE A 285 -0.68 6.31 -12.79
N ILE A 286 -0.64 5.12 -13.37
CA ILE A 286 -0.14 3.92 -12.69
C ILE A 286 1.32 3.59 -13.03
N SER A 287 1.97 4.36 -13.89
CA SER A 287 3.37 4.16 -14.28
C SER A 287 4.24 5.37 -13.98
N VAL A 288 4.00 6.51 -14.60
CA VAL A 288 4.85 7.72 -14.48
C VAL A 288 4.32 8.69 -13.43
N TRP A 289 3.03 8.72 -13.18
CA TRP A 289 2.28 9.61 -12.31
C TRP A 289 2.35 11.09 -12.73
N ALA A 290 3.56 11.68 -12.79
CA ALA A 290 3.82 13.08 -13.18
C ALA A 290 4.24 13.24 -14.65
N PHE A 291 4.40 14.48 -15.12
CA PHE A 291 4.74 14.77 -16.51
C PHE A 291 6.20 14.43 -16.87
N ASP A 292 7.11 14.62 -15.95
CA ASP A 292 8.57 14.59 -16.13
C ASP A 292 9.23 13.28 -15.68
N GLY A 293 8.45 12.34 -15.14
CA GLY A 293 8.97 11.08 -14.65
C GLY A 293 9.60 11.14 -13.25
N GLU A 294 9.45 12.23 -12.50
CA GLU A 294 9.97 12.35 -11.14
C GLU A 294 9.29 11.36 -10.17
N LEU A 295 8.05 10.98 -10.44
CA LEU A 295 7.26 10.08 -9.61
C LEU A 295 7.03 8.71 -10.29
N ASN A 296 8.03 8.19 -10.99
CA ASN A 296 7.94 6.88 -11.62
C ASN A 296 7.54 5.81 -10.61
N ASP A 297 6.56 5.00 -11.01
CA ASP A 297 6.02 3.90 -10.21
C ASP A 297 5.39 4.29 -8.87
N TYR A 298 5.06 5.57 -8.69
CA TYR A 298 4.45 6.08 -7.47
C TYR A 298 3.21 5.28 -7.05
N ALA A 299 2.34 4.90 -7.97
CA ALA A 299 1.17 4.09 -7.67
C ALA A 299 1.49 2.64 -7.23
N ALA A 300 2.67 2.12 -7.60
CA ALA A 300 3.22 0.81 -7.22
C ALA A 300 2.20 -0.35 -7.29
N LYS A 301 1.30 -0.36 -8.30
CA LYS A 301 0.22 -1.35 -8.36
C LYS A 301 0.74 -2.73 -8.73
N GLN A 302 0.32 -3.73 -7.96
CA GLN A 302 0.52 -5.14 -8.29
C GLN A 302 -0.76 -5.68 -8.93
N TRP A 303 -0.84 -5.56 -10.24
CA TRP A 303 -1.94 -6.11 -11.06
C TRP A 303 -1.43 -7.11 -12.07
N SER A 304 -2.25 -8.12 -12.38
CA SER A 304 -1.98 -8.99 -13.53
C SER A 304 -1.93 -8.15 -14.81
N GLY A 305 -0.92 -8.40 -15.62
CA GLY A 305 -0.54 -7.58 -16.77
C GLY A 305 0.52 -6.53 -16.43
N MET A 306 0.52 -5.92 -15.25
CA MET A 306 1.63 -5.06 -14.83
C MET A 306 2.84 -5.86 -14.33
N MET A 307 2.60 -6.89 -13.51
CA MET A 307 3.70 -7.68 -12.94
C MET A 307 4.57 -8.27 -14.04
N ARG A 308 3.97 -9.00 -14.97
CA ARG A 308 4.70 -9.67 -16.07
C ARG A 308 5.18 -8.73 -17.16
N ASP A 309 4.29 -7.81 -17.64
CA ASP A 309 4.50 -7.08 -18.87
C ASP A 309 5.09 -5.67 -18.67
N TYR A 310 5.06 -5.15 -17.46
CA TYR A 310 5.67 -3.86 -17.10
C TYR A 310 6.91 -4.07 -16.21
N TYR A 311 6.74 -4.50 -14.97
CA TYR A 311 7.87 -4.69 -14.04
C TYR A 311 8.78 -5.85 -14.48
N GLY A 312 8.23 -6.98 -14.90
CA GLY A 312 8.99 -8.13 -15.36
C GLY A 312 9.86 -7.82 -16.58
N ARG A 313 9.43 -6.92 -17.48
CA ARG A 313 10.27 -6.46 -18.59
C ARG A 313 11.53 -5.74 -18.13
N ARG A 314 11.46 -4.92 -17.07
CA ARG A 314 12.62 -4.23 -16.51
C ARG A 314 13.63 -5.23 -15.95
N TRP A 315 13.15 -6.21 -15.18
CA TRP A 315 14.00 -7.24 -14.61
C TRP A 315 14.65 -8.11 -15.67
N ARG A 316 13.94 -8.46 -16.74
CA ARG A 316 14.51 -9.16 -17.90
C ARG A 316 15.57 -8.33 -18.62
N HIS A 317 15.32 -7.03 -18.78
CA HIS A 317 16.30 -6.12 -19.38
C HIS A 317 17.55 -5.96 -18.52
N PHE A 318 17.36 -5.74 -17.24
CA PHE A 318 18.44 -5.64 -16.25
C PHE A 318 19.32 -6.91 -16.26
N TYR A 319 18.70 -8.09 -16.18
CA TYR A 319 19.43 -9.36 -16.26
C TYR A 319 20.27 -9.46 -17.53
N LYS A 320 19.69 -9.21 -18.69
CA LYS A 320 20.41 -9.25 -19.97
C LYS A 320 21.59 -8.28 -19.99
N SER A 321 21.44 -7.11 -19.41
CA SER A 321 22.48 -6.08 -19.35
C SER A 321 23.64 -6.52 -18.44
N ILE A 322 23.37 -7.03 -17.25
CA ILE A 322 24.40 -7.50 -16.32
C ILE A 322 25.07 -8.80 -16.79
N ASP A 323 24.35 -9.74 -17.41
CA ASP A 323 24.91 -10.95 -18.00
C ASP A 323 25.86 -10.61 -19.15
N LYS A 324 25.47 -9.65 -20.01
CA LYS A 324 26.33 -9.15 -21.09
C LYS A 324 27.60 -8.52 -20.52
N SER A 325 27.51 -7.68 -19.49
CA SER A 325 28.68 -7.07 -18.86
C SER A 325 29.69 -8.09 -18.33
N LEU A 326 29.18 -9.22 -17.76
CA LEU A 326 30.02 -10.33 -17.35
C LEU A 326 30.68 -11.05 -18.56
N ALA A 327 29.93 -11.26 -19.64
CA ALA A 327 30.43 -11.88 -20.86
C ALA A 327 31.55 -11.05 -21.51
N ASP A 328 31.38 -9.74 -21.53
CA ASP A 328 32.31 -8.76 -22.13
C ASP A 328 33.47 -8.41 -21.16
N GLY A 329 33.43 -8.88 -19.91
CA GLY A 329 34.42 -8.53 -18.87
C GLY A 329 34.40 -7.07 -18.46
N THR A 330 33.28 -6.35 -18.72
CA THR A 330 33.08 -4.94 -18.39
C THR A 330 32.32 -4.80 -17.07
N LYS A 331 32.45 -3.62 -16.42
CA LYS A 331 31.58 -3.28 -15.30
C LYS A 331 30.25 -2.80 -15.86
N TRP A 332 29.17 -3.19 -15.23
CA TRP A 332 27.83 -2.64 -15.52
C TRP A 332 27.73 -1.23 -14.92
N ASP A 333 27.28 -0.27 -15.72
CA ASP A 333 27.02 1.14 -15.36
C ASP A 333 25.53 1.45 -15.40
#